data_ae58cf5e5574082c149b41d36fb521d0
#
_entry.id   ae58cf5e5574082c149b41d36fb521d0
#
_cell.length_a   1.000
_cell.length_b   1.000
_cell.length_c   1.000
_cell.angle_alpha   90.00
_cell.angle_beta   90.00
_cell.angle_gamma   90.00
#
_symmetry.space_group_name_H-M   'P 1'
#
loop_
_entity.id
_entity.type
_entity.pdbx_description
1 polymer ?
#
loop_
_entity_poly.entity_id
_entity_poly.type
_entity_poly.pdbx_seq_one_letter_code
_entity_poly.pdbx_strand_id
1 'polypeptide(L)'
;IAGGDTALRNPVEAAEDSAEKGWKELCDRNVGPLDTVIGIAASGTTPYVIGALHHCRKAGILTASISCNPGSPVSREADIPIEIIVGPEFVTGSTRMKSGTAQKLVLNMISTATMIKMGRVKGNRMVNMQLTNQKLIDRGARMIVEETGLDYDTAKELLLLHRSVKKAVDEYMK
;
A
#
# COMPACT_ATOMS: atom_id res chain seq x y z
N ILE A 1 0.85 -0.86 -13.02
CA ILE A 1 -0.27 -0.24 -13.74
C ILE A 1 -0.19 -0.68 -15.19
N ALA A 2 -1.27 -1.28 -15.72
CA ALA A 2 -1.37 -1.61 -17.14
C ALA A 2 -1.14 -0.34 -17.99
N GLY A 3 -0.18 -0.39 -18.94
CA GLY A 3 0.25 0.76 -19.72
C GLY A 3 1.34 1.63 -19.06
N GLY A 4 1.81 1.27 -17.85
CA GLY A 4 2.93 1.94 -17.19
C GLY A 4 2.69 3.41 -16.88
N ASP A 5 3.75 4.21 -16.85
CA ASP A 5 3.68 5.64 -16.51
C ASP A 5 2.87 6.47 -17.51
N THR A 6 2.81 6.04 -18.76
CA THR A 6 1.97 6.70 -19.78
C THR A 6 0.49 6.64 -19.38
N ALA A 7 0.03 5.50 -18.85
CA ALA A 7 -1.38 5.31 -18.48
C ALA A 7 -1.83 6.15 -17.27
N LEU A 8 -0.90 6.73 -16.52
CA LEU A 8 -1.23 7.66 -15.43
C LEU A 8 -1.80 9.00 -15.93
N ARG A 9 -1.52 9.35 -17.19
CA ARG A 9 -1.89 10.64 -17.77
C ARG A 9 -2.70 10.52 -19.04
N ASN A 10 -2.45 9.46 -19.82
CA ASN A 10 -3.12 9.20 -21.11
C ASN A 10 -3.65 7.76 -21.10
N PRO A 11 -4.90 7.52 -21.48
CA PRO A 11 -5.47 6.18 -21.49
C PRO A 11 -4.71 5.27 -22.48
N VAL A 12 -4.41 4.05 -22.04
CA VAL A 12 -3.79 2.99 -22.86
C VAL A 12 -4.65 1.74 -22.73
N GLU A 13 -5.85 1.77 -23.31
CA GLU A 13 -6.90 0.76 -23.10
C GLU A 13 -6.45 -0.66 -23.46
N ALA A 14 -5.76 -0.85 -24.58
CA ALA A 14 -5.26 -2.16 -25.02
C ALA A 14 -4.21 -2.79 -24.06
N ALA A 15 -3.67 -2.03 -23.09
CA ALA A 15 -2.70 -2.55 -22.15
C ALA A 15 -3.32 -3.53 -21.14
N GLU A 16 -4.64 -3.48 -20.91
CA GLU A 16 -5.35 -4.36 -19.99
C GLU A 16 -5.66 -5.75 -20.55
N ASP A 17 -5.61 -5.91 -21.86
CA ASP A 17 -6.02 -7.14 -22.57
C ASP A 17 -4.93 -8.22 -22.58
N SER A 18 -3.67 -7.87 -22.32
CA SER A 18 -2.56 -8.80 -22.39
C SER A 18 -2.36 -9.54 -21.06
N ALA A 19 -2.69 -10.82 -21.01
CA ALA A 19 -2.48 -11.67 -19.84
C ALA A 19 -0.98 -11.87 -19.49
N GLU A 20 -0.08 -11.81 -20.48
CA GLU A 20 1.35 -12.07 -20.29
C GLU A 20 2.12 -10.82 -19.82
N LYS A 21 1.64 -9.63 -20.20
CA LYS A 21 2.38 -8.39 -19.98
C LYS A 21 2.56 -8.08 -18.49
N GLY A 22 1.54 -8.34 -17.66
CA GLY A 22 1.61 -8.10 -16.22
C GLY A 22 2.71 -8.91 -15.54
N TRP A 23 2.84 -10.19 -15.90
CA TRP A 23 3.92 -11.04 -15.40
C TRP A 23 5.29 -10.59 -15.89
N LYS A 24 5.44 -10.27 -17.16
CA LYS A 24 6.70 -9.76 -17.70
C LYS A 24 7.17 -8.50 -16.95
N GLU A 25 6.27 -7.55 -16.74
CA GLU A 25 6.60 -6.31 -16.02
C GLU A 25 6.96 -6.55 -14.54
N LEU A 26 6.44 -7.59 -13.89
CA LEU A 26 6.85 -8.02 -12.56
C LEU A 26 8.25 -8.65 -12.58
N CYS A 27 8.55 -9.49 -13.55
CA CYS A 27 9.89 -10.06 -13.76
C CYS A 27 10.94 -8.94 -13.97
N ASP A 28 10.62 -7.93 -14.76
CA ASP A 28 11.49 -6.77 -15.00
C ASP A 28 11.80 -5.99 -13.69
N ARG A 29 10.98 -6.15 -12.66
CA ARG A 29 11.17 -5.59 -11.31
C ARG A 29 11.79 -6.57 -10.33
N ASN A 30 12.23 -7.73 -10.79
CA ASN A 30 12.86 -8.78 -9.98
C ASN A 30 11.95 -9.27 -8.82
N VAL A 31 10.64 -9.38 -9.04
CA VAL A 31 9.73 -9.94 -8.02
C VAL A 31 10.13 -11.38 -7.70
N GLY A 32 10.10 -11.74 -6.41
CA GLY A 32 10.55 -13.05 -5.93
C GLY A 32 9.74 -13.60 -4.75
N PRO A 33 10.15 -14.74 -4.19
CA PRO A 33 9.39 -15.46 -3.14
C PRO A 33 9.20 -14.69 -1.82
N LEU A 34 9.98 -13.63 -1.59
CA LEU A 34 9.84 -12.76 -0.41
C LEU A 34 8.86 -11.60 -0.62
N ASP A 35 8.34 -11.47 -1.84
CA ASP A 35 7.39 -10.43 -2.20
C ASP A 35 5.95 -10.92 -2.06
N THR A 36 5.03 -9.97 -2.00
CA THR A 36 3.59 -10.21 -2.12
C THR A 36 3.04 -9.37 -3.26
N VAL A 37 2.32 -10.00 -4.18
CA VAL A 37 1.71 -9.31 -5.31
C VAL A 37 0.21 -9.17 -5.07
N ILE A 38 -0.28 -7.93 -5.09
CA ILE A 38 -1.71 -7.62 -4.95
C ILE A 38 -2.27 -7.18 -6.29
N GLY A 39 -3.08 -8.03 -6.90
CA GLY A 39 -3.80 -7.74 -8.14
C GLY A 39 -5.06 -6.92 -7.86
N ILE A 40 -5.21 -5.77 -8.52
CA ILE A 40 -6.34 -4.86 -8.30
C ILE A 40 -7.10 -4.67 -9.59
N ALA A 41 -8.34 -5.11 -9.61
CA ALA A 41 -9.26 -4.91 -10.73
C ALA A 41 -10.69 -4.80 -10.20
N ALA A 42 -11.33 -3.65 -10.34
CA ALA A 42 -12.68 -3.41 -9.83
C ALA A 42 -13.71 -4.38 -10.42
N SER A 43 -13.67 -4.63 -11.73
CA SER A 43 -14.50 -5.63 -12.40
C SER A 43 -14.15 -7.07 -12.00
N GLY A 44 -12.89 -7.30 -11.67
CA GLY A 44 -12.34 -8.62 -11.42
C GLY A 44 -12.09 -9.46 -12.67
N THR A 45 -12.11 -8.86 -13.86
CA THR A 45 -12.02 -9.59 -15.15
C THR A 45 -10.84 -9.15 -16.02
N THR A 46 -10.01 -8.22 -15.58
CA THR A 46 -8.89 -7.66 -16.34
C THR A 46 -7.81 -8.73 -16.64
N PRO A 47 -7.59 -9.12 -17.91
CA PRO A 47 -6.65 -10.19 -18.26
C PRO A 47 -5.22 -9.94 -17.78
N TYR A 48 -4.74 -8.71 -17.87
CA TYR A 48 -3.43 -8.29 -17.37
C TYR A 48 -3.22 -8.66 -15.88
N VAL A 49 -4.24 -8.47 -15.04
CA VAL A 49 -4.17 -8.76 -13.60
C VAL A 49 -4.30 -10.25 -13.34
N ILE A 50 -5.22 -10.93 -14.04
CA ILE A 50 -5.44 -12.38 -13.95
C ILE A 50 -4.15 -13.12 -14.29
N GLY A 51 -3.54 -12.81 -15.42
CA GLY A 51 -2.30 -13.44 -15.87
C GLY A 51 -1.13 -13.19 -14.92
N ALA A 52 -0.98 -11.97 -14.41
CA ALA A 52 0.05 -11.64 -13.44
C ALA A 52 -0.08 -12.50 -12.17
N LEU A 53 -1.27 -12.58 -11.57
CA LEU A 53 -1.50 -13.40 -10.36
C LEU A 53 -1.29 -14.89 -10.62
N HIS A 54 -1.78 -15.40 -11.75
CA HIS A 54 -1.60 -16.79 -12.15
C HIS A 54 -0.11 -17.19 -12.19
N HIS A 55 0.72 -16.38 -12.85
CA HIS A 55 2.15 -16.64 -12.94
C HIS A 55 2.87 -16.47 -11.61
N CYS A 56 2.49 -15.49 -10.78
CA CYS A 56 3.03 -15.32 -9.43
C CYS A 56 2.79 -16.57 -8.57
N ARG A 57 1.57 -17.12 -8.56
CA ARG A 57 1.26 -18.34 -7.81
C ARG A 57 2.09 -19.52 -8.29
N LYS A 58 2.23 -19.70 -9.61
CA LYS A 58 3.09 -20.75 -10.18
C LYS A 58 4.55 -20.60 -9.77
N ALA A 59 5.02 -19.37 -9.58
CA ALA A 59 6.37 -19.06 -9.12
C ALA A 59 6.53 -19.12 -7.59
N GLY A 60 5.49 -19.50 -6.83
CA GLY A 60 5.53 -19.56 -5.37
C GLY A 60 5.53 -18.21 -4.67
N ILE A 61 5.07 -17.15 -5.34
CA ILE A 61 4.97 -15.80 -4.80
C ILE A 61 3.56 -15.63 -4.20
N LEU A 62 3.47 -15.17 -2.95
CA LEU A 62 2.20 -14.93 -2.29
C LEU A 62 1.37 -13.89 -3.06
N THR A 63 0.09 -14.22 -3.31
CA THR A 63 -0.81 -13.37 -4.07
C THR A 63 -2.03 -12.95 -3.27
N ALA A 64 -2.46 -11.71 -3.48
CA ALA A 64 -3.76 -11.24 -3.04
C ALA A 64 -4.50 -10.56 -4.20
N SER A 65 -5.81 -10.45 -4.11
CA SER A 65 -6.60 -9.70 -5.08
C SER A 65 -7.56 -8.73 -4.39
N ILE A 66 -7.85 -7.63 -5.08
CA ILE A 66 -8.91 -6.69 -4.68
C ILE A 66 -9.86 -6.52 -5.86
N SER A 67 -11.12 -6.95 -5.68
CA SER A 67 -12.19 -6.80 -6.67
C SER A 67 -13.47 -6.31 -6.03
N CYS A 68 -14.41 -5.81 -6.85
CA CYS A 68 -15.72 -5.35 -6.37
C CYS A 68 -16.87 -6.27 -6.80
N ASN A 69 -16.53 -7.45 -7.35
CA ASN A 69 -17.49 -8.46 -7.77
C ASN A 69 -17.16 -9.82 -7.12
N PRO A 70 -18.15 -10.54 -6.57
CA PRO A 70 -17.94 -11.80 -5.89
C PRO A 70 -17.54 -12.91 -6.88
N GLY A 71 -16.64 -13.80 -6.45
CA GLY A 71 -16.21 -14.97 -7.23
C GLY A 71 -15.59 -14.62 -8.59
N SER A 72 -15.00 -13.42 -8.70
CA SER A 72 -14.42 -12.93 -9.94
C SER A 72 -13.21 -13.77 -10.41
N PRO A 73 -12.87 -13.77 -11.70
CA PRO A 73 -11.66 -14.45 -12.19
C PRO A 73 -10.39 -14.03 -11.46
N VAL A 74 -10.22 -12.75 -11.16
CA VAL A 74 -9.06 -12.24 -10.38
C VAL A 74 -9.03 -12.83 -8.97
N SER A 75 -10.21 -12.98 -8.33
CA SER A 75 -10.31 -13.56 -6.99
C SER A 75 -9.90 -15.04 -6.96
N ARG A 76 -10.21 -15.80 -8.02
CA ARG A 76 -9.86 -17.23 -8.11
C ARG A 76 -8.36 -17.47 -8.32
N GLU A 77 -7.67 -16.50 -8.92
CA GLU A 77 -6.23 -16.57 -9.15
C GLU A 77 -5.40 -16.08 -7.96
N ALA A 78 -6.00 -15.60 -6.88
CA ALA A 78 -5.29 -15.14 -5.69
C ALA A 78 -5.36 -16.13 -4.53
N ASP A 79 -4.31 -16.22 -3.72
CA ASP A 79 -4.30 -16.97 -2.46
C ASP A 79 -5.17 -16.29 -1.41
N ILE A 80 -5.21 -14.94 -1.42
CA ILE A 80 -5.99 -14.11 -0.50
C ILE A 80 -6.92 -13.18 -1.31
N PRO A 81 -8.15 -13.62 -1.64
CA PRO A 81 -9.11 -12.76 -2.32
C PRO A 81 -9.75 -11.76 -1.35
N ILE A 82 -9.78 -10.48 -1.72
CA ILE A 82 -10.50 -9.41 -1.02
C ILE A 82 -11.61 -8.90 -1.93
N GLU A 83 -12.83 -9.28 -1.62
CA GLU A 83 -14.02 -8.94 -2.41
C GLU A 83 -14.85 -7.88 -1.68
N ILE A 84 -15.01 -6.71 -2.31
CA ILE A 84 -15.70 -5.56 -1.72
C ILE A 84 -16.98 -5.31 -2.51
N ILE A 85 -18.08 -5.84 -2.04
CA ILE A 85 -19.36 -5.78 -2.74
C ILE A 85 -19.99 -4.41 -2.54
N VAL A 86 -19.87 -3.54 -3.52
CA VAL A 86 -20.35 -2.15 -3.47
C VAL A 86 -21.70 -1.93 -4.19
N GLY A 87 -22.21 -2.98 -4.86
CA GLY A 87 -23.40 -2.90 -5.71
C GLY A 87 -23.15 -2.10 -7.00
N PRO A 88 -24.21 -1.88 -7.78
CA PRO A 88 -24.07 -1.22 -9.09
C PRO A 88 -23.62 0.24 -8.95
N GLU A 89 -22.79 0.68 -9.90
CA GLU A 89 -22.42 2.08 -10.04
C GLU A 89 -23.61 2.91 -10.55
N PHE A 90 -23.62 4.21 -10.26
CA PHE A 90 -24.62 5.12 -10.82
C PHE A 90 -24.53 5.22 -12.36
N VAL A 91 -23.28 5.28 -12.87
CA VAL A 91 -23.02 5.19 -14.30
C VAL A 91 -22.57 3.76 -14.59
N THR A 92 -23.44 2.97 -15.19
CA THR A 92 -23.17 1.55 -15.49
C THR A 92 -21.90 1.38 -16.32
N GLY A 93 -21.07 0.41 -15.91
CA GLY A 93 -19.79 0.10 -16.55
C GLY A 93 -18.61 0.98 -16.12
N SER A 94 -18.86 2.09 -15.41
CA SER A 94 -17.80 2.98 -14.90
C SER A 94 -17.50 2.72 -13.42
N THR A 95 -16.50 1.92 -13.13
CA THR A 95 -16.14 1.46 -11.76
C THR A 95 -15.31 2.47 -10.97
N ARG A 96 -15.55 3.75 -11.14
CA ARG A 96 -14.71 4.83 -10.57
C ARG A 96 -15.25 5.45 -9.28
N MET A 97 -16.56 5.39 -9.04
CA MET A 97 -17.16 6.04 -7.86
C MET A 97 -17.14 5.10 -6.65
N LYS A 98 -18.07 4.14 -6.57
CA LYS A 98 -18.17 3.21 -5.43
C LYS A 98 -16.95 2.29 -5.38
N SER A 99 -16.64 1.63 -6.47
CA SER A 99 -15.54 0.66 -6.55
C SER A 99 -14.19 1.32 -6.33
N GLY A 100 -13.89 2.42 -7.02
CA GLY A 100 -12.64 3.16 -6.84
C GLY A 100 -12.46 3.68 -5.43
N THR A 101 -13.53 4.19 -4.79
CA THR A 101 -13.50 4.63 -3.39
C THR A 101 -13.23 3.47 -2.44
N ALA A 102 -13.92 2.34 -2.62
CA ALA A 102 -13.76 1.15 -1.79
C ALA A 102 -12.32 0.57 -1.90
N GLN A 103 -11.80 0.46 -3.12
CA GLN A 103 -10.41 0.03 -3.34
C GLN A 103 -9.40 0.94 -2.64
N LYS A 104 -9.56 2.25 -2.76
CA LYS A 104 -8.70 3.21 -2.05
C LYS A 104 -8.74 2.99 -0.53
N LEU A 105 -9.91 2.78 0.05
CA LEU A 105 -10.06 2.53 1.49
C LEU A 105 -9.35 1.24 1.91
N VAL A 106 -9.50 0.16 1.15
CA VAL A 106 -8.81 -1.11 1.43
C VAL A 106 -7.30 -0.96 1.33
N LEU A 107 -6.78 -0.28 0.31
CA LEU A 107 -5.35 -0.02 0.18
C LEU A 107 -4.81 0.79 1.36
N ASN A 108 -5.55 1.79 1.83
CA ASN A 108 -5.20 2.56 3.02
C ASN A 108 -5.21 1.68 4.28
N MET A 109 -6.18 0.78 4.43
CA MET A 109 -6.22 -0.17 5.56
C MET A 109 -5.03 -1.12 5.52
N ILE A 110 -4.70 -1.71 4.37
CA ILE A 110 -3.55 -2.61 4.21
C ILE A 110 -2.26 -1.89 4.57
N SER A 111 -2.00 -0.73 3.97
CA SER A 111 -0.77 0.03 4.22
C SER A 111 -0.66 0.48 5.68
N THR A 112 -1.74 0.97 6.28
CA THR A 112 -1.76 1.38 7.68
C THR A 112 -1.54 0.20 8.62
N ALA A 113 -2.24 -0.91 8.42
CA ALA A 113 -2.09 -2.12 9.23
C ALA A 113 -0.66 -2.69 9.13
N THR A 114 -0.07 -2.65 7.94
CA THR A 114 1.34 -3.05 7.73
C THR A 114 2.28 -2.18 8.56
N MET A 115 2.11 -0.86 8.54
CA MET A 115 2.95 0.06 9.35
C MET A 115 2.76 -0.16 10.85
N ILE A 116 1.54 -0.44 11.30
CA ILE A 116 1.27 -0.79 12.70
C ILE A 116 2.00 -2.09 13.08
N LYS A 117 1.86 -3.13 12.27
CA LYS A 117 2.52 -4.42 12.51
C LYS A 117 4.05 -4.34 12.48
N MET A 118 4.60 -3.44 11.68
CA MET A 118 6.04 -3.15 11.65
C MET A 118 6.53 -2.29 12.84
N GLY A 119 5.66 -1.97 13.81
CA GLY A 119 6.02 -1.14 14.96
C GLY A 119 6.33 0.32 14.62
N ARG A 120 5.81 0.83 13.49
CA ARG A 120 5.99 2.22 13.04
C ARG A 120 4.98 3.18 13.67
N VAL A 121 4.03 2.66 14.44
CA VAL A 121 2.95 3.42 15.08
C VAL A 121 2.94 3.06 16.57
N LYS A 122 2.86 4.06 17.45
CA LYS A 122 2.69 3.94 18.90
C LYS A 122 1.42 4.70 19.31
N GLY A 123 0.44 3.99 19.88
CA GLY A 123 -0.90 4.55 20.06
C GLY A 123 -1.51 4.93 18.71
N ASN A 124 -1.83 6.20 18.51
CA ASN A 124 -2.35 6.76 17.25
C ASN A 124 -1.31 7.60 16.49
N ARG A 125 -0.02 7.49 16.82
CA ARG A 125 1.04 8.35 16.31
C ARG A 125 2.09 7.56 15.54
N MET A 126 2.50 8.09 14.39
CA MET A 126 3.63 7.56 13.63
C MET A 126 4.94 7.96 14.31
N VAL A 127 5.72 6.98 14.79
CA VAL A 127 6.98 7.21 15.51
C VAL A 127 8.22 7.10 14.64
N ASN A 128 8.07 6.68 13.39
CA ASN A 128 9.18 6.49 12.45
C ASN A 128 9.01 7.41 11.24
N MET A 129 8.96 8.73 11.49
CA MET A 129 8.83 9.75 10.45
C MET A 129 10.19 10.02 9.80
N GLN A 130 10.17 10.25 8.48
CA GLN A 130 11.31 10.86 7.81
C GLN A 130 11.27 12.38 8.07
N LEU A 131 12.37 12.92 8.62
CA LEU A 131 12.47 14.33 9.00
C LEU A 131 12.79 15.22 7.77
N THR A 132 11.91 15.20 6.76
CA THR A 132 12.13 15.85 5.46
C THR A 132 11.72 17.31 5.43
N ASN A 133 10.99 17.80 6.44
CA ASN A 133 10.57 19.20 6.52
C ASN A 133 10.40 19.63 7.98
N GLN A 134 10.34 20.96 8.20
CA GLN A 134 10.25 21.56 9.53
C GLN A 134 9.02 21.11 10.33
N LYS A 135 7.87 20.90 9.64
CA LYS A 135 6.64 20.44 10.29
C LYS A 135 6.81 19.02 10.89
N LEU A 136 7.53 18.13 10.22
CA LEU A 136 7.80 16.78 10.72
C LEU A 136 8.82 16.80 11.86
N ILE A 137 9.81 17.68 11.82
CA ILE A 137 10.77 17.90 12.91
C ILE A 137 10.03 18.41 14.16
N ASP A 138 9.20 19.46 14.02
CA ASP A 138 8.41 19.99 15.14
C ASP A 138 7.50 18.93 15.76
N ARG A 139 6.80 18.17 14.90
CA ARG A 139 5.94 17.06 15.37
C ARG A 139 6.74 16.02 16.15
N GLY A 140 7.88 15.61 15.64
CA GLY A 140 8.75 14.63 16.31
C GLY A 140 9.30 15.12 17.63
N ALA A 141 9.75 16.38 17.71
CA ALA A 141 10.23 16.99 18.95
C ALA A 141 9.13 17.04 20.02
N ARG A 142 7.91 17.47 19.66
CA ARG A 142 6.76 17.47 20.59
C ARG A 142 6.40 16.09 21.11
N MET A 143 6.52 15.06 20.27
CA MET A 143 6.30 13.66 20.72
C MET A 143 7.32 13.23 21.76
N ILE A 144 8.59 13.63 21.62
CA ILE A 144 9.63 13.36 22.63
C ILE A 144 9.35 14.14 23.91
N VAL A 145 8.99 15.43 23.84
CA VAL A 145 8.57 16.23 25.00
C VAL A 145 7.47 15.53 25.79
N GLU A 146 6.42 15.08 25.11
CA GLU A 146 5.28 14.43 25.75
C GLU A 146 5.64 13.09 26.41
N GLU A 147 6.60 12.35 25.86
CA GLU A 147 7.00 11.04 26.40
C GLU A 147 8.07 11.13 27.50
N THR A 148 8.91 12.16 27.45
CA THR A 148 10.09 12.28 28.35
C THR A 148 9.98 13.40 29.36
N GLY A 149 9.13 14.39 29.14
CA GLY A 149 9.05 15.62 29.95
C GLY A 149 10.19 16.62 29.68
N LEU A 150 11.06 16.36 28.72
CA LEU A 150 12.13 17.28 28.33
C LEU A 150 11.59 18.59 27.76
N ASP A 151 12.40 19.66 27.82
CA ASP A 151 12.13 20.87 27.07
C ASP A 151 12.21 20.63 25.56
N TYR A 152 11.60 21.55 24.80
CA TYR A 152 11.48 21.40 23.35
C TYR A 152 12.83 21.39 22.61
N ASP A 153 13.77 22.23 23.03
CA ASP A 153 15.05 22.36 22.33
C ASP A 153 15.91 21.10 22.52
N THR A 154 16.00 20.59 23.73
CA THR A 154 16.66 19.33 24.05
C THR A 154 15.99 18.14 23.32
N ALA A 155 14.66 18.08 23.31
CA ALA A 155 13.92 17.04 22.58
C ALA A 155 14.19 17.12 21.07
N LYS A 156 14.28 18.31 20.50
CA LYS A 156 14.60 18.53 19.08
C LYS A 156 16.04 18.12 18.75
N GLU A 157 17.01 18.41 19.61
CA GLU A 157 18.39 17.96 19.44
C GLU A 157 18.48 16.44 19.45
N LEU A 158 17.84 15.76 20.40
CA LEU A 158 17.77 14.31 20.46
C LEU A 158 17.11 13.70 19.21
N LEU A 159 16.03 14.31 18.74
CA LEU A 159 15.38 13.90 17.50
C LEU A 159 16.31 13.97 16.30
N LEU A 160 17.05 15.07 16.15
CA LEU A 160 17.97 15.28 15.04
C LEU A 160 19.17 14.32 15.11
N LEU A 161 19.66 14.04 16.30
CA LEU A 161 20.74 13.09 16.55
C LEU A 161 20.34 11.66 16.17
N HIS A 162 19.22 11.18 16.68
CA HIS A 162 18.77 9.79 16.49
C HIS A 162 17.92 9.57 15.23
N ARG A 163 17.43 10.64 14.59
CA ARG A 163 16.55 10.64 13.40
C ARG A 163 15.29 9.77 13.53
N SER A 164 14.89 9.49 14.76
CA SER A 164 13.74 8.64 15.09
C SER A 164 13.23 8.99 16.49
N VAL A 165 11.96 9.28 16.63
CA VAL A 165 11.31 9.53 17.93
C VAL A 165 11.53 8.34 18.87
N LYS A 166 11.27 7.12 18.36
CA LYS A 166 11.45 5.91 19.19
C LYS A 166 12.87 5.77 19.72
N LYS A 167 13.88 5.88 18.85
CA LYS A 167 15.28 5.75 19.26
C LYS A 167 15.69 6.86 20.25
N ALA A 168 15.24 8.09 20.03
CA ALA A 168 15.52 9.21 20.92
C ALA A 168 14.93 8.98 22.33
N VAL A 169 13.69 8.52 22.41
CA VAL A 169 13.04 8.18 23.67
C VAL A 169 13.71 6.98 24.34
N ASP A 170 13.92 5.88 23.59
CA ASP A 170 14.53 4.65 24.12
C ASP A 170 15.95 4.92 24.69
N GLU A 171 16.72 5.83 24.07
CA GLU A 171 18.07 6.16 24.53
C GLU A 171 18.06 7.08 25.75
N TYR A 172 17.14 8.00 25.83
CA TYR A 172 16.98 8.90 26.98
C TYR A 172 16.46 8.17 28.23
N MET A 173 15.62 7.14 28.05
CA MET A 173 14.98 6.40 29.15
C MET A 173 15.83 5.24 29.68
N LYS A 174 17.02 4.97 29.14
CA LYS A 174 18.00 4.01 29.67
C LYS A 174 18.70 4.56 30.89
#